data_5eaef1be3494c5203a23aea83371918d
#
_entry.id   5eaef1be3494c5203a23aea83371918d
#
_cell.length_a   1.000
_cell.length_b   1.000
_cell.length_c   1.000
_cell.angle_alpha   90.00
_cell.angle_beta   90.00
_cell.angle_gamma   90.00
#
_symmetry.space_group_name_H-M   'P 1'
#
loop_
_entity.id
_entity.type
_entity.pdbx_description
1 polymer ?
#
loop_
_entity_poly.entity_id
_entity_poly.type
_entity_poly.pdbx_seq_one_letter_code
_entity_poly.pdbx_strand_id
1 'polypeptide(L)'
;MPGMTRIADEVETWPGVVAGAGSRGEYSFKVGAREIGHLHGSRVAHFGFPKAVWQELYDAGRIDYHPVFPGKPGFGARAIRGEDDVQDVIALMRLNYDRVVAKHGVPS
;
A
#
# COMPACT_ATOMS: atom_id res chain seq x y z
N MET A 1 8.16 8.73 13.20
CA MET A 1 6.70 8.94 13.27
C MET A 1 6.01 7.64 13.54
N PRO A 2 5.08 7.60 14.49
CA PRO A 2 4.47 6.33 14.88
C PRO A 2 3.78 5.59 13.74
N GLY A 3 2.98 6.30 12.93
CA GLY A 3 2.22 5.65 11.86
C GLY A 3 3.08 4.99 10.81
N MET A 4 4.04 5.72 10.25
CA MET A 4 4.92 5.19 9.22
C MET A 4 5.80 4.07 9.78
N THR A 5 6.36 4.27 10.98
CA THR A 5 7.21 3.26 11.61
C THR A 5 6.45 1.97 11.87
N ARG A 6 5.22 2.08 12.39
CA ARG A 6 4.40 0.90 12.67
C ARG A 6 4.03 0.13 11.42
N ILE A 7 3.68 0.84 10.35
CA ILE A 7 3.37 0.20 9.07
C ILE A 7 4.61 -0.50 8.54
N ALA A 8 5.74 0.19 8.51
CA ALA A 8 6.99 -0.37 8.02
C ALA A 8 7.43 -1.58 8.83
N ASP A 9 7.36 -1.48 10.17
CA ASP A 9 7.76 -2.56 11.05
C ASP A 9 6.96 -3.83 10.78
N GLU A 10 5.67 -3.70 10.54
CA GLU A 10 4.81 -4.85 10.25
C GLU A 10 5.08 -5.40 8.83
N VAL A 11 5.02 -4.53 7.83
CA VAL A 11 5.10 -4.95 6.43
C VAL A 11 6.46 -5.56 6.09
N GLU A 12 7.53 -5.03 6.68
CA GLU A 12 8.87 -5.54 6.42
C GLU A 12 9.11 -6.92 7.01
N THR A 13 8.25 -7.41 7.90
CA THR A 13 8.35 -8.77 8.42
C THR A 13 7.81 -9.82 7.45
N TRP A 14 7.03 -9.42 6.46
CA TRP A 14 6.41 -10.37 5.54
C TRP A 14 7.45 -10.96 4.59
N PRO A 15 7.44 -12.29 4.38
CA PRO A 15 8.44 -12.94 3.56
C PRO A 15 8.55 -12.33 2.16
N GLY A 16 9.76 -12.01 1.74
CA GLY A 16 10.03 -11.48 0.41
C GLY A 16 9.85 -9.97 0.25
N VAL A 17 9.38 -9.27 1.28
CA VAL A 17 9.21 -7.82 1.21
C VAL A 17 10.56 -7.13 1.34
N VAL A 18 10.84 -6.23 0.41
CA VAL A 18 11.99 -5.33 0.46
C VAL A 18 11.45 -3.90 0.45
N ALA A 19 11.92 -3.09 1.39
CA ALA A 19 11.47 -1.72 1.52
C ALA A 19 12.63 -0.75 1.35
N GLY A 20 12.32 0.46 0.88
CA GLY A 20 13.35 1.48 0.72
C GLY A 20 12.79 2.80 0.23
N ALA A 21 13.59 3.85 0.40
CA ALA A 21 13.23 5.19 -0.03
C ALA A 21 13.36 5.30 -1.55
N GLY A 22 12.38 5.93 -2.19
CA GLY A 22 12.39 6.19 -3.61
C GLY A 22 12.92 7.59 -3.93
N SER A 23 12.99 7.90 -5.22
CA SER A 23 13.56 9.15 -5.70
C SER A 23 12.73 10.39 -5.37
N ARG A 24 11.47 10.19 -5.01
CA ARG A 24 10.55 11.30 -4.67
C ARG A 24 10.32 11.42 -3.16
N GLY A 25 11.12 10.72 -2.36
CA GLY A 25 10.98 10.74 -0.91
C GLY A 25 9.92 9.76 -0.37
N GLU A 26 9.31 8.98 -1.26
CA GLU A 26 8.37 7.96 -0.82
C GLU A 26 9.13 6.75 -0.25
N TYR A 27 8.46 6.01 0.65
CA TYR A 27 8.99 4.77 1.20
C TYR A 27 8.17 3.62 0.62
N SER A 28 8.79 2.83 -0.24
CA SER A 28 8.10 1.80 -1.03
C SER A 28 8.32 0.41 -0.46
N PHE A 29 7.30 -0.44 -0.63
CA PHE A 29 7.37 -1.86 -0.26
C PHE A 29 7.16 -2.68 -1.51
N LYS A 30 8.08 -3.62 -1.77
CA LYS A 30 8.04 -4.45 -2.97
C LYS A 30 8.18 -5.92 -2.63
N VAL A 31 7.54 -6.76 -3.43
CA VAL A 31 7.73 -8.20 -3.41
C VAL A 31 8.29 -8.56 -4.78
N GLY A 32 9.60 -8.87 -4.82
CA GLY A 32 10.30 -8.95 -6.09
C GLY A 32 10.33 -7.58 -6.75
N ALA A 33 9.92 -7.50 -8.01
CA ALA A 33 9.88 -6.24 -8.75
C ALA A 33 8.55 -5.50 -8.59
N ARG A 34 7.60 -6.05 -7.82
CA ARG A 34 6.23 -5.52 -7.76
C ARG A 34 5.99 -4.75 -6.48
N GLU A 35 5.59 -3.51 -6.63
CA GLU A 35 5.25 -2.68 -5.48
C GLU A 35 3.88 -3.08 -4.93
N ILE A 36 3.78 -3.22 -3.61
CA ILE A 36 2.51 -3.47 -2.93
C ILE A 36 1.93 -2.20 -2.33
N GLY A 37 2.69 -1.13 -2.30
CA GLY A 37 2.26 0.18 -1.83
C GLY A 37 3.45 1.03 -1.43
N HIS A 38 3.21 2.34 -1.25
CA HIS A 38 4.25 3.21 -0.72
C HIS A 38 3.63 4.29 0.18
N LEU A 39 4.47 4.82 1.05
CA LEU A 39 4.07 5.83 2.03
C LEU A 39 4.72 7.17 1.70
N HIS A 40 3.96 8.24 1.88
CA HIS A 40 4.49 9.61 1.90
C HIS A 40 4.47 10.08 3.36
N GLY A 41 5.57 9.85 4.05
CA GLY A 41 5.64 10.08 5.49
C GLY A 41 4.60 9.24 6.23
N SER A 42 4.01 9.79 7.28
CA SER A 42 2.96 9.11 8.03
C SER A 42 1.56 9.67 7.70
N ARG A 43 1.41 10.36 6.55
CA ARG A 43 0.18 11.07 6.22
C ARG A 43 -0.69 10.38 5.20
N VAL A 44 -0.10 9.67 4.24
CA VAL A 44 -0.88 9.03 3.18
C VAL A 44 -0.13 7.82 2.64
N ALA A 45 -0.88 6.78 2.29
CA ALA A 45 -0.39 5.62 1.59
C ALA A 45 -0.97 5.60 0.18
N HIS A 46 -0.18 5.21 -0.80
CA HIS A 46 -0.61 5.07 -2.19
C HIS A 46 -0.51 3.62 -2.63
N PHE A 47 -1.47 3.20 -3.45
CA PHE A 47 -1.58 1.82 -3.90
C PHE A 47 -1.96 1.74 -5.36
N GLY A 48 -1.57 0.63 -6.00
CA GLY A 48 -2.16 0.20 -7.25
C GLY A 48 -2.90 -1.10 -7.01
N PHE A 49 -4.14 -1.20 -7.49
CA PHE A 49 -4.96 -2.40 -7.40
C PHE A 49 -5.57 -2.71 -8.75
N PRO A 50 -5.93 -3.98 -9.03
CA PRO A 50 -6.79 -4.27 -10.18
C PRO A 50 -8.07 -3.45 -10.05
N LYS A 51 -8.63 -3.02 -11.19
CA LYS A 51 -9.77 -2.10 -11.19
C LYS A 51 -10.95 -2.61 -10.37
N ALA A 52 -11.25 -3.90 -10.46
CA ALA A 52 -12.38 -4.47 -9.72
C ALA A 52 -12.15 -4.41 -8.21
N VAL A 53 -10.94 -4.71 -7.75
CA VAL A 53 -10.57 -4.61 -6.33
C VAL A 53 -10.63 -3.16 -5.88
N TRP A 54 -10.06 -2.25 -6.70
CA TRP A 54 -10.09 -0.82 -6.41
C TRP A 54 -11.52 -0.31 -6.22
N GLN A 55 -12.43 -0.73 -7.11
CA GLN A 55 -13.81 -0.29 -7.05
C GLN A 55 -14.50 -0.74 -5.77
N GLU A 56 -14.27 -1.98 -5.35
CA GLU A 56 -14.82 -2.49 -4.10
C GLU A 56 -14.33 -1.70 -2.90
N LEU A 57 -13.03 -1.39 -2.88
CA LEU A 57 -12.42 -0.61 -1.79
C LEU A 57 -12.94 0.82 -1.78
N TYR A 58 -13.09 1.41 -2.96
CA TYR A 58 -13.62 2.76 -3.10
C TYR A 58 -15.07 2.83 -2.61
N ASP A 59 -15.90 1.89 -3.03
CA ASP A 59 -17.31 1.83 -2.64
C ASP A 59 -17.46 1.62 -1.13
N ALA A 60 -16.51 0.92 -0.52
CA ALA A 60 -16.49 0.69 0.93
C ALA A 60 -15.89 1.88 1.71
N GLY A 61 -15.45 2.92 1.03
CA GLY A 61 -14.86 4.10 1.67
C GLY A 61 -13.44 3.87 2.19
N ARG A 62 -12.77 2.82 1.72
CA ARG A 62 -11.45 2.45 2.22
C ARG A 62 -10.29 3.04 1.42
N ILE A 63 -10.56 3.57 0.25
CA ILE A 63 -9.54 4.14 -0.62
C ILE A 63 -10.17 5.29 -1.40
N ASP A 64 -9.35 6.26 -1.81
CA ASP A 64 -9.76 7.38 -2.62
C ASP A 64 -8.93 7.41 -3.90
N TYR A 65 -9.25 8.32 -4.81
CA TYR A 65 -8.44 8.49 -6.01
C TYR A 65 -7.05 8.97 -5.65
N HIS A 66 -6.06 8.49 -6.42
CA HIS A 66 -4.70 9.00 -6.31
C HIS A 66 -4.69 10.46 -6.80
N PRO A 67 -4.07 11.40 -6.05
CA PRO A 67 -4.11 12.82 -6.43
C PRO A 67 -3.50 13.13 -7.79
N VAL A 68 -2.53 12.33 -8.24
CA VAL A 68 -1.91 12.53 -9.56
C VAL A 68 -2.78 11.93 -10.67
N PHE A 69 -3.68 11.00 -10.33
CA PHE A 69 -4.56 10.34 -11.29
C PHE A 69 -6.03 10.47 -10.87
N PRO A 70 -6.54 11.70 -10.73
CA PRO A 70 -7.92 11.87 -10.29
C PRO A 70 -8.88 11.28 -11.33
N GLY A 71 -9.89 10.56 -10.84
CA GLY A 71 -10.86 9.92 -11.71
C GLY A 71 -10.39 8.63 -12.38
N LYS A 72 -9.19 8.13 -12.05
CA LYS A 72 -8.67 6.88 -12.63
C LYS A 72 -8.75 5.72 -11.64
N PRO A 73 -9.68 4.77 -11.85
CA PRO A 73 -9.72 3.56 -11.04
C PRO A 73 -8.42 2.76 -11.17
N GLY A 74 -8.00 2.13 -10.08
CA GLY A 74 -6.78 1.34 -10.04
C GLY A 74 -5.68 2.01 -9.24
N PHE A 75 -5.60 3.32 -9.26
CA PHE A 75 -4.65 4.08 -8.45
C PHE A 75 -5.39 4.67 -7.26
N GLY A 76 -4.86 4.47 -6.06
CA GLY A 76 -5.58 4.87 -4.87
C GLY A 76 -4.71 5.49 -3.80
N ALA A 77 -5.37 6.25 -2.93
CA ALA A 77 -4.76 6.89 -1.78
C ALA A 77 -5.59 6.59 -0.54
N ARG A 78 -4.90 6.35 0.57
CA ARG A 78 -5.53 6.20 1.88
C ARG A 78 -4.88 7.17 2.84
N ALA A 79 -5.63 8.15 3.32
CA ALA A 79 -5.15 9.09 4.32
C ALA A 79 -4.94 8.39 5.66
N ILE A 80 -3.90 8.78 6.36
CA ILE A 80 -3.55 8.20 7.66
C ILE A 80 -3.71 9.30 8.70
N ARG A 81 -4.79 9.25 9.46
CA ARG A 81 -5.12 10.26 10.46
C ARG A 81 -5.07 9.74 11.89
N GLY A 82 -5.13 8.42 12.06
CA GLY A 82 -5.14 7.81 13.38
C GLY A 82 -4.88 6.33 13.31
N GLU A 83 -5.01 5.66 14.45
CA GLU A 83 -4.68 4.25 14.60
C GLU A 83 -5.51 3.34 13.69
N ASP A 84 -6.79 3.63 13.51
CA ASP A 84 -7.65 2.83 12.64
C ASP A 84 -7.16 2.86 11.20
N ASP A 85 -6.69 4.03 10.75
CA ASP A 85 -6.14 4.17 9.40
C ASP A 85 -4.83 3.39 9.26
N VAL A 86 -3.98 3.40 10.29
CA VAL A 86 -2.74 2.63 10.30
C VAL A 86 -3.05 1.14 10.11
N GLN A 87 -4.01 0.63 10.87
CA GLN A 87 -4.41 -0.78 10.76
C GLN A 87 -4.97 -1.10 9.38
N ASP A 88 -5.78 -0.21 8.82
CA ASP A 88 -6.36 -0.45 7.50
C ASP A 88 -5.31 -0.35 6.38
N VAL A 89 -4.33 0.55 6.51
CA VAL A 89 -3.22 0.60 5.55
C VAL A 89 -2.45 -0.72 5.55
N ILE A 90 -2.19 -1.27 6.73
CA ILE A 90 -1.52 -2.58 6.82
C ILE A 90 -2.37 -3.65 6.13
N ALA A 91 -3.68 -3.63 6.35
CA ALA A 91 -4.61 -4.58 5.71
C ALA A 91 -4.62 -4.42 4.19
N LEU A 92 -4.58 -3.19 3.68
CA LEU A 92 -4.52 -2.92 2.24
C LEU A 92 -3.20 -3.39 1.63
N MET A 93 -2.09 -3.16 2.33
CA MET A 93 -0.79 -3.69 1.93
C MET A 93 -0.82 -5.21 1.85
N ARG A 94 -1.43 -5.85 2.87
CA ARG A 94 -1.53 -7.31 2.92
C ARG A 94 -2.39 -7.86 1.79
N LEU A 95 -3.46 -7.18 1.45
CA LEU A 95 -4.31 -7.58 0.33
C LEU A 95 -3.49 -7.62 -0.97
N ASN A 96 -2.69 -6.60 -1.22
CA ASN A 96 -1.83 -6.54 -2.40
C ASN A 96 -0.69 -7.56 -2.32
N TYR A 97 -0.11 -7.74 -1.12
CA TYR A 97 0.92 -8.75 -0.89
C TYR A 97 0.39 -10.15 -1.22
N ASP A 98 -0.76 -10.51 -0.67
CA ASP A 98 -1.35 -11.83 -0.90
C ASP A 98 -1.65 -12.05 -2.38
N ARG A 99 -2.12 -11.02 -3.08
CA ARG A 99 -2.40 -11.09 -4.51
C ARG A 99 -1.13 -11.35 -5.33
N VAL A 100 -0.06 -10.62 -5.00
CA VAL A 100 1.23 -10.78 -5.70
C VAL A 100 1.82 -12.15 -5.44
N VAL A 101 1.80 -12.59 -4.19
CA VAL A 101 2.35 -13.89 -3.80
C VAL A 101 1.55 -15.04 -4.43
N ALA A 102 0.23 -14.90 -4.48
CA ALA A 102 -0.63 -15.92 -5.11
C ALA A 102 -0.30 -16.10 -6.59
N LYS A 103 0.07 -15.00 -7.27
CA LYS A 103 0.35 -15.03 -8.70
C LYS A 103 1.80 -15.37 -9.03
N HIS A 104 2.75 -14.91 -8.22
CA HIS A 104 4.18 -14.97 -8.54
C HIS A 104 5.03 -15.73 -7.53
N GLY A 105 4.47 -16.11 -6.38
CA GLY A 105 5.23 -16.72 -5.31
C GLY A 105 6.05 -15.71 -4.51
N VAL A 106 6.68 -16.19 -3.46
CA VAL A 106 7.60 -15.39 -2.64
C VAL A 106 8.98 -15.46 -3.29
N PRO A 107 9.65 -14.33 -3.53
CA PRO A 107 11.01 -14.34 -4.08
C PRO A 107 11.97 -15.09 -3.15
N SER A 108 12.85 -15.87 -3.75
CA SER A 108 13.86 -16.62 -3.00
C SER A 108 15.17 -15.85 -2.89
#